data_03e984f23c63343f68d8bf910f379572
#
_entry.id   03e984f23c63343f68d8bf910f379572
#
_cell.length_a   1.000
_cell.length_b   1.000
_cell.length_c   1.000
_cell.angle_alpha   90.00
_cell.angle_beta   90.00
_cell.angle_gamma   90.00
#
_symmetry.space_group_name_H-M   'P 1'
#
loop_
_entity.id
_entity.type
_entity.pdbx_description
1 polymer ?
#
loop_
_entity_poly.entity_id
_entity_poly.type
_entity_poly.pdbx_seq_one_letter_code
_entity_poly.pdbx_strand_id
1 'polypeptide(L)'
;MYRHPPVRRGRVRAPTIAVLAFLVAGLAASVFASNRRRNERWPNPVRSETAVGDSTCLSCHRDKASFEGTAHRLTMQHPSRATVAGHFGPGQNVLRTPNPNLYFHMNADSAGFTQTAVLKNGRDSTTRTERFALVSGVRKGQSYLYWAGNQLYQLPVSYWASLGKWINSPGYIDGSMNFDRGISPRCFECHSTWIQQVMDPGASNRYDTTGAILGITCERCHAAGQEHVARERSVLHAMKGPAIVNPARLSRQRQMDACAQCHGGLGQSIAPTFSYVAGKPLERYLELPPVPANAVLDVHGNQVSALMRSRCYQASQMTCITCHDVHQTQRDPKQLSGRCLTCHQEQSCKLFPKEGHALKGRCVDCHMPLQESNLIVSGLEGKEERALVRTHWIKVWPDSTRR
;
A
#
# COMPACT_ATOMS: atom_id res chain seq x y z
N MET A 1 -47.10 -81.03 2.56
CA MET A 1 -45.74 -80.81 1.95
C MET A 1 -45.75 -79.46 1.28
N TYR A 2 -45.25 -78.43 1.89
CA TYR A 2 -45.09 -77.11 1.30
C TYR A 2 -43.69 -76.98 0.71
N ARG A 3 -43.54 -76.70 -0.59
CA ARG A 3 -42.27 -76.43 -1.27
C ARG A 3 -42.02 -74.90 -1.26
N HIS A 4 -40.88 -74.48 -0.69
CA HIS A 4 -40.41 -73.13 -0.75
C HIS A 4 -39.83 -72.83 -2.18
N PRO A 5 -40.08 -71.64 -2.73
CA PRO A 5 -39.48 -71.23 -4.01
C PRO A 5 -38.03 -70.75 -3.80
N PRO A 6 -37.15 -70.85 -4.82
CA PRO A 6 -35.73 -70.48 -4.68
C PRO A 6 -35.53 -68.99 -4.72
N VAL A 7 -34.64 -68.50 -3.83
CA VAL A 7 -34.18 -67.12 -3.75
C VAL A 7 -33.33 -66.79 -5.00
N ARG A 8 -33.81 -65.82 -5.84
CA ARG A 8 -33.04 -65.28 -6.98
C ARG A 8 -31.97 -64.38 -6.45
N ARG A 9 -30.68 -64.72 -6.55
CA ARG A 9 -29.54 -63.82 -6.37
C ARG A 9 -29.47 -62.84 -7.52
N GLY A 10 -29.82 -61.56 -7.29
CA GLY A 10 -29.66 -60.51 -8.26
C GLY A 10 -28.20 -60.25 -8.58
N ARG A 11 -27.81 -60.48 -9.84
CA ARG A 11 -26.50 -60.10 -10.37
C ARG A 11 -26.49 -58.57 -10.48
N VAL A 12 -25.65 -57.90 -9.73
CA VAL A 12 -25.36 -56.48 -9.92
C VAL A 12 -24.70 -56.32 -11.26
N ARG A 13 -25.29 -55.53 -12.16
CA ARG A 13 -24.81 -55.34 -13.55
C ARG A 13 -23.51 -54.57 -13.60
N ALA A 14 -22.53 -55.01 -14.38
CA ALA A 14 -21.21 -54.42 -14.57
C ALA A 14 -21.14 -52.88 -14.77
N PRO A 15 -22.11 -52.19 -15.42
CA PRO A 15 -22.07 -50.74 -15.59
C PRO A 15 -22.23 -49.96 -14.28
N THR A 16 -22.91 -50.50 -13.27
CA THR A 16 -23.10 -49.83 -11.97
C THR A 16 -21.79 -49.80 -11.18
N ILE A 17 -20.97 -50.80 -11.27
CA ILE A 17 -19.66 -50.87 -10.60
C ILE A 17 -18.65 -49.92 -11.25
N ALA A 18 -18.68 -49.75 -12.58
CA ALA A 18 -17.83 -48.81 -13.30
C ALA A 18 -18.15 -47.35 -12.94
N VAL A 19 -19.43 -46.96 -12.87
CA VAL A 19 -19.85 -45.60 -12.47
C VAL A 19 -19.45 -45.28 -11.01
N LEU A 20 -19.60 -46.25 -10.11
CA LEU A 20 -19.19 -46.06 -8.71
C LEU A 20 -17.65 -45.92 -8.59
N ALA A 21 -16.88 -46.68 -9.38
CA ALA A 21 -15.43 -46.57 -9.40
C ALA A 21 -14.95 -45.20 -9.94
N PHE A 22 -15.59 -44.64 -10.98
CA PHE A 22 -15.32 -43.30 -11.49
C PHE A 22 -15.67 -42.20 -10.50
N LEU A 23 -16.78 -42.31 -9.78
CA LEU A 23 -17.17 -41.36 -8.75
C LEU A 23 -16.21 -41.37 -7.55
N VAL A 24 -15.77 -42.54 -7.11
CA VAL A 24 -14.79 -42.69 -6.02
C VAL A 24 -13.41 -42.17 -6.45
N ALA A 25 -12.98 -42.47 -7.70
CA ALA A 25 -11.73 -41.94 -8.23
C ALA A 25 -11.77 -40.38 -8.38
N GLY A 26 -12.90 -39.83 -8.84
CA GLY A 26 -13.12 -38.40 -8.93
C GLY A 26 -13.11 -37.69 -7.56
N LEU A 27 -13.77 -38.32 -6.56
CA LEU A 27 -13.73 -37.83 -5.16
C LEU A 27 -12.31 -37.93 -4.57
N ALA A 28 -11.61 -39.04 -4.77
CA ALA A 28 -10.24 -39.21 -4.32
C ALA A 28 -9.28 -38.23 -4.98
N ALA A 29 -9.43 -37.96 -6.29
CA ALA A 29 -8.66 -36.98 -7.02
C ALA A 29 -8.96 -35.55 -6.54
N SER A 30 -10.20 -35.20 -6.25
CA SER A 30 -10.57 -33.89 -5.72
C SER A 30 -10.12 -33.67 -4.26
N VAL A 31 -10.18 -34.72 -3.44
CA VAL A 31 -9.62 -34.71 -2.06
C VAL A 31 -8.08 -34.62 -2.11
N PHE A 32 -7.44 -35.34 -3.04
CA PHE A 32 -5.98 -35.28 -3.22
C PHE A 32 -5.52 -33.93 -3.75
N ALA A 33 -6.26 -33.32 -4.70
CA ALA A 33 -6.01 -31.98 -5.19
C ALA A 33 -6.26 -30.90 -4.12
N SER A 34 -7.30 -31.05 -3.29
CA SER A 34 -7.56 -30.16 -2.17
C SER A 34 -6.55 -30.30 -1.04
N ASN A 35 -6.08 -31.53 -0.74
CA ASN A 35 -4.99 -31.78 0.20
C ASN A 35 -3.63 -31.32 -0.32
N ARG A 36 -3.37 -31.42 -1.64
CA ARG A 36 -2.15 -30.89 -2.24
C ARG A 36 -2.13 -29.36 -2.16
N ARG A 37 -3.28 -28.68 -2.32
CA ARG A 37 -3.42 -27.22 -2.11
C ARG A 37 -3.31 -26.84 -0.60
N ARG A 38 -3.67 -27.71 0.33
CA ARG A 38 -3.46 -27.51 1.76
C ARG A 38 -2.01 -27.67 2.20
N ASN A 39 -1.20 -28.43 1.48
CA ASN A 39 0.21 -28.70 1.80
C ASN A 39 1.21 -27.74 1.13
N GLU A 40 0.76 -26.75 0.33
CA GLU A 40 1.61 -25.62 -0.01
C GLU A 40 1.81 -24.81 1.27
N ARG A 41 2.92 -25.03 1.94
CA ARG A 41 3.33 -24.31 3.15
C ARG A 41 3.73 -22.89 2.76
N TRP A 42 2.77 -22.00 2.74
CA TRP A 42 3.03 -20.57 2.62
C TRP A 42 3.60 -20.04 3.92
N PRO A 43 4.55 -19.11 3.88
CA PRO A 43 4.98 -18.39 5.07
C PRO A 43 3.78 -17.71 5.77
N ASN A 44 3.89 -17.56 7.06
CA ASN A 44 2.84 -16.91 7.85
C ASN A 44 2.74 -15.41 7.51
N PRO A 45 1.54 -14.80 7.59
CA PRO A 45 1.43 -13.36 7.59
C PRO A 45 2.19 -12.79 8.80
N VAL A 46 2.66 -11.55 8.65
CA VAL A 46 3.41 -10.87 9.72
C VAL A 46 2.50 -10.60 10.90
N ARG A 47 3.00 -10.88 12.09
CA ARG A 47 2.44 -10.54 13.40
C ARG A 47 3.58 -10.05 14.28
N SER A 48 3.29 -9.36 15.37
CA SER A 48 4.33 -8.91 16.31
C SER A 48 5.22 -10.04 16.80
N GLU A 49 4.61 -11.18 17.11
CA GLU A 49 5.29 -12.37 17.64
C GLU A 49 6.09 -13.17 16.58
N THR A 50 5.85 -12.94 15.30
CA THR A 50 6.54 -13.65 14.21
C THR A 50 7.50 -12.76 13.42
N ALA A 51 7.45 -11.45 13.65
CA ALA A 51 8.34 -10.50 13.02
C ALA A 51 9.74 -10.55 13.65
N VAL A 52 10.77 -10.50 12.81
CA VAL A 52 12.17 -10.46 13.25
C VAL A 52 12.80 -9.08 13.09
N GLY A 53 12.16 -8.19 12.35
CA GLY A 53 12.57 -6.80 12.10
C GLY A 53 13.68 -6.64 11.07
N ASP A 54 13.75 -5.43 10.50
CA ASP A 54 14.67 -5.08 9.40
C ASP A 54 16.15 -5.27 9.78
N SER A 55 16.55 -4.95 11.02
CA SER A 55 17.93 -5.12 11.48
C SER A 55 18.41 -6.57 11.43
N THR A 56 17.53 -7.52 11.72
CA THR A 56 17.84 -8.96 11.59
C THR A 56 18.05 -9.33 10.13
N CYS A 57 17.19 -8.84 9.22
CA CYS A 57 17.33 -9.07 7.77
C CYS A 57 18.63 -8.46 7.23
N LEU A 58 18.94 -7.22 7.60
CA LEU A 58 20.10 -6.48 7.13
C LEU A 58 21.43 -7.01 7.71
N SER A 59 21.39 -7.80 8.77
CA SER A 59 22.62 -8.46 9.28
C SER A 59 23.23 -9.42 8.24
N CYS A 60 22.40 -10.02 7.35
CA CYS A 60 22.80 -10.87 6.23
C CYS A 60 22.66 -10.18 4.87
N HIS A 61 21.57 -9.43 4.66
CA HIS A 61 21.25 -8.74 3.39
C HIS A 61 21.71 -7.28 3.38
N ARG A 62 23.00 -7.04 3.65
CA ARG A 62 23.60 -5.70 3.77
C ARG A 62 23.47 -4.86 2.51
N ASP A 63 23.42 -5.50 1.33
CA ASP A 63 23.22 -4.87 0.03
C ASP A 63 21.81 -4.23 -0.12
N LYS A 64 20.89 -4.50 0.80
CA LYS A 64 19.55 -3.91 0.85
C LYS A 64 19.40 -2.78 1.89
N ALA A 65 20.48 -2.34 2.54
CA ALA A 65 20.41 -1.30 3.57
C ALA A 65 19.82 0.04 3.07
N SER A 66 19.94 0.33 1.77
CA SER A 66 19.30 1.51 1.15
C SER A 66 17.77 1.53 1.27
N PHE A 67 17.14 0.39 1.57
CA PHE A 67 15.70 0.29 1.81
C PHE A 67 15.23 1.15 2.98
N GLU A 68 16.05 1.31 4.03
CA GLU A 68 15.72 2.11 5.21
C GLU A 68 15.41 3.58 4.89
N GLY A 69 15.97 4.13 3.80
CA GLY A 69 15.71 5.48 3.29
C GLY A 69 14.54 5.57 2.29
N THR A 70 13.85 4.48 2.01
CA THR A 70 12.75 4.48 1.02
C THR A 70 11.46 5.06 1.61
N ALA A 71 10.58 5.57 0.72
CA ALA A 71 9.26 6.03 1.13
C ALA A 71 8.38 4.91 1.70
N HIS A 72 8.57 3.67 1.28
CA HIS A 72 7.89 2.51 1.87
C HIS A 72 8.26 2.37 3.36
N ARG A 73 9.55 2.31 3.67
CA ARG A 73 9.99 2.13 5.05
C ARG A 73 9.59 3.29 5.96
N LEU A 74 9.62 4.51 5.43
CA LEU A 74 9.37 5.74 6.18
C LEU A 74 7.91 6.21 6.14
N THR A 75 7.00 5.44 5.53
CA THR A 75 5.61 5.90 5.27
C THR A 75 4.80 6.17 6.53
N MET A 76 5.14 5.53 7.67
CA MET A 76 4.58 5.84 8.98
C MET A 76 5.66 5.70 10.06
N GLN A 77 5.76 6.71 10.94
CA GLN A 77 6.82 6.82 11.94
C GLN A 77 6.30 7.49 13.21
N HIS A 78 7.05 7.35 14.30
CA HIS A 78 6.87 8.21 15.48
C HIS A 78 7.41 9.62 15.20
N PRO A 79 6.76 10.67 15.75
CA PRO A 79 7.21 12.04 15.58
C PRO A 79 8.55 12.29 16.29
N SER A 80 9.45 12.93 15.59
CA SER A 80 10.74 13.40 16.11
C SER A 80 11.21 14.60 15.28
N ARG A 81 12.26 15.27 15.71
CA ARG A 81 12.89 16.35 14.92
C ARG A 81 13.37 15.89 13.55
N ALA A 82 13.69 14.59 13.40
CA ALA A 82 14.14 14.02 12.14
C ALA A 82 12.98 13.57 11.23
N THR A 83 11.79 13.26 11.79
CA THR A 83 10.68 12.69 11.05
C THR A 83 9.57 13.67 10.72
N VAL A 84 9.44 14.77 11.48
CA VAL A 84 8.43 15.81 11.25
C VAL A 84 9.00 16.88 10.31
N ALA A 85 8.38 17.05 9.14
CA ALA A 85 8.86 17.98 8.10
C ALA A 85 8.33 19.42 8.27
N GLY A 86 7.36 19.64 9.14
CA GLY A 86 6.71 20.95 9.31
C GLY A 86 7.63 22.02 9.88
N HIS A 87 7.38 23.28 9.52
CA HIS A 87 8.08 24.44 10.07
C HIS A 87 7.36 25.00 11.29
N PHE A 88 8.07 25.15 12.40
CA PHE A 88 7.54 25.57 13.70
C PHE A 88 8.05 26.95 14.13
N GLY A 89 8.82 27.64 13.29
CA GLY A 89 9.31 28.97 13.57
C GLY A 89 8.20 30.04 13.55
N PRO A 90 8.45 31.22 14.19
CA PRO A 90 7.50 32.32 14.18
C PRO A 90 7.07 32.70 12.77
N GLY A 91 5.77 32.87 12.56
CA GLY A 91 5.18 33.21 11.25
C GLY A 91 5.04 32.06 10.26
N GLN A 92 5.66 30.90 10.52
CA GLN A 92 5.58 29.72 9.69
C GLN A 92 4.74 28.58 10.29
N ASN A 93 4.33 28.72 11.54
CA ASN A 93 3.66 27.73 12.35
C ASN A 93 2.17 27.99 12.55
N VAL A 94 1.56 28.83 11.72
CA VAL A 94 0.14 29.17 11.78
C VAL A 94 -0.51 28.87 10.43
N LEU A 95 -1.62 28.14 10.47
CA LEU A 95 -2.54 28.02 9.34
C LEU A 95 -3.78 28.87 9.60
N ARG A 96 -3.99 29.88 8.79
CA ARG A 96 -5.26 30.64 8.75
C ARG A 96 -6.26 29.87 7.89
N THR A 97 -7.54 29.96 8.24
CA THR A 97 -8.62 29.28 7.52
C THR A 97 -9.55 30.31 6.83
N PRO A 98 -10.44 29.89 5.92
CA PRO A 98 -11.49 30.76 5.39
C PRO A 98 -12.43 31.35 6.46
N ASN A 99 -12.54 30.68 7.62
CA ASN A 99 -13.21 31.23 8.77
C ASN A 99 -12.27 32.22 9.49
N PRO A 100 -12.52 33.53 9.46
CA PRO A 100 -11.62 34.54 10.03
C PRO A 100 -11.44 34.41 11.56
N ASN A 101 -12.34 33.67 12.20
CA ASN A 101 -12.30 33.43 13.64
C ASN A 101 -11.54 32.13 13.98
N LEU A 102 -11.20 31.27 13.00
CA LEU A 102 -10.50 30.00 13.24
C LEU A 102 -9.11 30.03 12.63
N TYR A 103 -8.13 29.69 13.43
CA TYR A 103 -6.78 29.37 12.96
C TYR A 103 -6.20 28.21 13.75
N PHE A 104 -5.18 27.58 13.16
CA PHE A 104 -4.41 26.51 13.81
C PHE A 104 -2.99 26.99 14.06
N HIS A 105 -2.47 26.63 15.24
CA HIS A 105 -1.10 26.90 15.65
C HIS A 105 -0.37 25.59 15.87
N MET A 106 0.78 25.40 15.23
CA MET A 106 1.64 24.24 15.39
C MET A 106 2.82 24.61 16.27
N ASN A 107 3.05 23.81 17.32
CA ASN A 107 4.13 24.03 18.27
C ASN A 107 5.06 22.82 18.36
N ALA A 108 6.34 23.08 18.62
CA ALA A 108 7.37 22.10 18.87
C ALA A 108 8.22 22.52 20.07
N ASP A 109 8.19 21.72 21.13
CA ASP A 109 8.95 21.95 22.36
C ASP A 109 9.70 20.67 22.79
N SER A 110 10.21 20.67 24.02
CA SER A 110 10.90 19.51 24.60
C SER A 110 9.97 18.31 24.82
N ALA A 111 8.66 18.54 24.95
CA ALA A 111 7.66 17.48 25.12
C ALA A 111 7.15 16.93 23.80
N GLY A 112 7.50 17.52 22.64
CA GLY A 112 7.18 17.05 21.29
C GLY A 112 6.44 18.09 20.44
N PHE A 113 5.48 17.61 19.63
CA PHE A 113 4.78 18.41 18.63
C PHE A 113 3.28 18.44 18.93
N THR A 114 2.65 19.61 18.76
CA THR A 114 1.21 19.79 18.98
C THR A 114 0.57 20.59 17.86
N GLN A 115 -0.73 20.37 17.66
CA GLN A 115 -1.63 21.26 16.94
C GLN A 115 -2.66 21.83 17.90
N THR A 116 -2.83 23.14 17.88
CA THR A 116 -3.86 23.86 18.63
C THR A 116 -4.79 24.57 17.65
N ALA A 117 -6.07 24.21 17.66
CA ALA A 117 -7.11 25.01 17.02
C ALA A 117 -7.54 26.13 17.99
N VAL A 118 -7.68 27.33 17.48
CA VAL A 118 -8.15 28.51 18.23
C VAL A 118 -9.35 29.09 17.49
N LEU A 119 -10.52 29.00 18.09
CA LEU A 119 -11.75 29.62 17.60
C LEU A 119 -12.09 30.82 18.46
N LYS A 120 -12.08 32.02 17.88
CA LYS A 120 -12.45 33.31 18.55
C LYS A 120 -13.96 33.44 18.62
N ASN A 121 -14.47 33.76 19.80
CA ASN A 121 -15.89 34.01 20.07
C ASN A 121 -16.04 35.41 20.71
N GLY A 122 -15.92 36.45 19.91
CA GLY A 122 -15.87 37.82 20.40
C GLY A 122 -14.60 38.10 21.19
N ARG A 123 -14.71 38.33 22.51
CA ARG A 123 -13.56 38.54 23.42
C ARG A 123 -12.96 37.24 23.94
N ASP A 124 -13.71 36.15 23.87
CA ASP A 124 -13.28 34.82 24.33
C ASP A 124 -12.70 33.97 23.19
N SER A 125 -12.09 32.88 23.54
CA SER A 125 -11.64 31.87 22.56
C SER A 125 -11.83 30.45 23.10
N THR A 126 -12.25 29.56 22.22
CA THR A 126 -12.25 28.13 22.48
C THR A 126 -10.99 27.51 21.84
N THR A 127 -10.28 26.71 22.60
CA THR A 127 -9.06 26.04 22.11
C THR A 127 -9.16 24.55 22.26
N ARG A 128 -8.58 23.82 21.30
CA ARG A 128 -8.35 22.39 21.41
C ARG A 128 -6.92 22.09 20.95
N THR A 129 -6.16 21.42 21.81
CA THR A 129 -4.77 21.04 21.54
C THR A 129 -4.64 19.53 21.55
N GLU A 130 -4.02 18.99 20.50
CA GLU A 130 -3.71 17.58 20.37
C GLU A 130 -2.24 17.38 20.04
N ARG A 131 -1.67 16.30 20.58
CA ARG A 131 -0.26 15.94 20.38
C ARG A 131 -0.10 15.05 19.16
N PHE A 132 0.97 15.24 18.39
CA PHE A 132 1.35 14.30 17.35
C PHE A 132 1.77 12.98 17.98
N ALA A 133 1.10 11.90 17.60
CA ALA A 133 1.42 10.54 18.02
C ALA A 133 2.11 9.75 16.90
N LEU A 134 1.65 9.94 15.66
CA LEU A 134 2.22 9.33 14.47
C LEU A 134 2.34 10.34 13.33
N VAL A 135 3.31 10.11 12.46
CA VAL A 135 3.55 10.85 11.22
C VAL A 135 3.31 9.90 10.06
N SER A 136 2.41 10.24 9.16
CA SER A 136 2.11 9.50 7.94
C SER A 136 2.52 10.29 6.71
N GLY A 137 3.32 9.69 5.82
CA GLY A 137 3.82 10.31 4.60
C GLY A 137 5.24 10.85 4.73
N VAL A 138 5.90 11.08 3.59
CA VAL A 138 7.33 11.45 3.56
C VAL A 138 7.60 12.56 2.55
N ARG A 139 7.19 12.39 1.28
CA ARG A 139 7.71 13.18 0.15
C ARG A 139 6.84 14.34 -0.30
N LYS A 140 5.55 14.07 -0.46
CA LYS A 140 4.61 15.05 -1.00
C LYS A 140 4.02 15.89 0.10
N GLY A 141 3.75 15.24 1.21
CA GLY A 141 3.21 15.84 2.41
C GLY A 141 3.23 14.85 3.57
N GLN A 142 2.93 15.36 4.74
CA GLN A 142 2.77 14.60 5.96
C GLN A 142 1.44 14.93 6.61
N SER A 143 0.68 13.90 6.94
CA SER A 143 -0.44 13.99 7.86
C SER A 143 0.01 13.53 9.25
N TYR A 144 -0.55 14.15 10.27
CA TYR A 144 -0.24 13.84 11.65
C TYR A 144 -1.46 13.22 12.31
N LEU A 145 -1.21 12.26 13.19
CA LEU A 145 -2.26 11.49 13.85
C LEU A 145 -2.11 11.65 15.36
N TYR A 146 -3.23 11.53 16.10
CA TYR A 146 -3.24 11.60 17.55
C TYR A 146 -4.10 10.48 18.15
N TRP A 147 -3.80 10.08 19.38
CA TRP A 147 -4.56 9.11 20.14
C TRP A 147 -5.56 9.79 21.08
N ALA A 148 -6.82 9.36 21.05
CA ALA A 148 -7.80 9.59 22.10
C ALA A 148 -8.10 8.24 22.78
N GLY A 149 -7.43 7.98 23.91
CA GLY A 149 -7.39 6.64 24.47
C GLY A 149 -6.71 5.66 23.51
N ASN A 150 -7.42 4.61 23.09
CA ASN A 150 -6.95 3.66 22.09
C ASN A 150 -7.52 3.89 20.68
N GLN A 151 -8.22 5.01 20.46
CA GLN A 151 -8.73 5.40 19.15
C GLN A 151 -7.76 6.35 18.45
N LEU A 152 -7.50 6.10 17.17
CA LEU A 152 -6.60 6.92 16.38
C LEU A 152 -7.36 7.82 15.41
N TYR A 153 -6.99 9.10 15.39
CA TYR A 153 -7.58 10.13 14.54
C TYR A 153 -6.52 10.89 13.76
N GLN A 154 -6.91 11.42 12.61
CA GLN A 154 -6.09 12.36 11.85
C GLN A 154 -6.23 13.76 12.45
N LEU A 155 -5.13 14.49 12.50
CA LEU A 155 -5.15 15.91 12.85
C LEU A 155 -5.63 16.77 11.66
N PRO A 156 -6.34 17.89 11.94
CA PRO A 156 -6.93 18.74 10.90
C PRO A 156 -5.91 19.47 10.02
N VAL A 157 -4.66 19.58 10.43
CA VAL A 157 -3.61 20.24 9.65
C VAL A 157 -2.51 19.26 9.28
N SER A 158 -2.19 19.22 7.99
CA SER A 158 -1.09 18.50 7.38
C SER A 158 0.01 19.48 6.94
N TYR A 159 1.20 18.96 6.68
CA TYR A 159 2.27 19.75 6.08
C TYR A 159 2.52 19.26 4.65
N TRP A 160 2.43 20.18 3.69
CA TRP A 160 2.66 19.85 2.29
C TRP A 160 4.07 20.21 1.86
N ALA A 161 4.94 19.21 1.82
CA ALA A 161 6.37 19.39 1.60
C ALA A 161 6.70 20.05 0.24
N SER A 162 5.89 19.79 -0.80
CA SER A 162 6.10 20.42 -2.12
C SER A 162 5.80 21.92 -2.14
N LEU A 163 4.98 22.40 -1.20
CA LEU A 163 4.67 23.83 -1.05
C LEU A 163 5.46 24.48 0.11
N GLY A 164 6.07 23.68 0.98
CA GLY A 164 6.71 24.17 2.20
C GLY A 164 5.73 24.81 3.19
N LYS A 165 4.46 24.36 3.21
CA LYS A 165 3.38 25.02 3.98
C LYS A 165 2.53 24.03 4.76
N TRP A 166 2.01 24.51 5.88
CA TRP A 166 0.88 23.91 6.56
C TRP A 166 -0.39 24.11 5.74
N ILE A 167 -1.25 23.12 5.71
CA ILE A 167 -2.43 23.06 4.84
C ILE A 167 -3.52 22.26 5.55
N ASN A 168 -4.78 22.54 5.28
CA ASN A 168 -5.88 21.72 5.77
C ASN A 168 -5.66 20.24 5.37
N SER A 169 -5.86 19.31 6.29
CA SER A 169 -5.64 17.88 5.99
C SER A 169 -6.63 17.38 4.96
N PRO A 170 -6.21 16.57 3.98
CA PRO A 170 -7.12 15.95 3.04
C PRO A 170 -8.28 15.24 3.74
N GLY A 171 -9.51 15.52 3.28
CA GLY A 171 -10.73 14.95 3.83
C GLY A 171 -11.34 15.74 5.02
N TYR A 172 -10.74 16.84 5.44
CA TYR A 172 -11.37 17.82 6.35
C TYR A 172 -11.98 18.98 5.58
N ILE A 173 -13.08 19.50 6.11
CA ILE A 173 -13.69 20.76 5.62
C ILE A 173 -12.81 21.90 6.09
N ASP A 174 -12.32 22.71 5.14
CA ASP A 174 -11.51 23.89 5.46
C ASP A 174 -12.34 24.92 6.22
N GLY A 175 -11.77 25.52 7.27
CA GLY A 175 -12.48 26.46 8.14
C GLY A 175 -13.36 25.80 9.22
N SER A 176 -13.25 24.49 9.42
CA SER A 176 -13.93 23.75 10.48
C SER A 176 -12.97 23.31 11.59
N MET A 177 -13.38 23.51 12.86
CA MET A 177 -12.67 22.98 14.03
C MET A 177 -13.11 21.53 14.31
N ASN A 178 -12.76 20.61 13.42
CA ASN A 178 -13.08 19.20 13.54
C ASN A 178 -11.81 18.36 13.75
N PHE A 179 -11.88 17.34 14.63
CA PHE A 179 -10.81 16.41 14.96
C PHE A 179 -11.28 14.93 14.87
N ASP A 180 -12.43 14.67 14.25
CA ASP A 180 -13.16 13.38 14.40
C ASP A 180 -12.85 12.38 13.29
N ARG A 181 -11.88 12.65 12.43
CA ARG A 181 -11.56 11.74 11.34
C ARG A 181 -10.77 10.53 11.83
N GLY A 182 -11.50 9.45 12.13
CA GLY A 182 -10.92 8.18 12.55
C GLY A 182 -10.09 7.53 11.45
N ILE A 183 -8.98 6.92 11.84
CA ILE A 183 -8.09 6.17 10.94
C ILE A 183 -8.56 4.72 10.91
N SER A 184 -9.05 4.27 9.76
CA SER A 184 -9.48 2.89 9.56
C SER A 184 -8.30 1.91 9.47
N PRO A 185 -8.51 0.62 9.75
CA PRO A 185 -7.47 -0.42 9.61
C PRO A 185 -6.87 -0.47 8.20
N ARG A 186 -7.68 -0.18 7.18
CA ARG A 186 -7.23 -0.14 5.79
C ARG A 186 -6.12 0.90 5.55
N CYS A 187 -6.14 2.03 6.25
CA CYS A 187 -5.06 3.02 6.17
C CYS A 187 -3.73 2.42 6.63
N PHE A 188 -3.76 1.66 7.73
CA PHE A 188 -2.57 0.99 8.24
C PHE A 188 -2.04 -0.10 7.31
N GLU A 189 -2.88 -0.84 6.61
CA GLU A 189 -2.42 -1.88 5.68
C GLU A 189 -1.49 -1.36 4.58
N CYS A 190 -1.65 -0.07 4.19
CA CYS A 190 -0.80 0.58 3.21
C CYS A 190 0.37 1.36 3.83
N HIS A 191 0.29 1.70 5.12
CA HIS A 191 1.25 2.57 5.79
C HIS A 191 2.05 1.88 6.91
N SER A 192 1.68 0.65 7.29
CA SER A 192 2.36 -0.12 8.34
C SER A 192 2.49 -1.59 7.95
N THR A 193 3.39 -2.27 8.60
CA THR A 193 3.57 -3.72 8.43
C THR A 193 2.61 -4.50 9.30
N TRP A 194 2.35 -4.00 10.51
CA TRP A 194 1.43 -4.62 11.44
C TRP A 194 0.94 -3.64 12.51
N ILE A 195 -0.34 -3.74 12.87
CA ILE A 195 -0.93 -3.23 14.10
C ILE A 195 -2.16 -4.08 14.46
N GLN A 196 -2.36 -4.34 15.73
CA GLN A 196 -3.51 -5.08 16.21
C GLN A 196 -4.74 -4.18 16.27
N GLN A 197 -5.75 -4.47 15.46
CA GLN A 197 -7.06 -3.85 15.62
C GLN A 197 -7.78 -4.45 16.83
N VAL A 198 -8.34 -3.61 17.68
CA VAL A 198 -9.27 -4.02 18.74
C VAL A 198 -10.68 -4.01 18.16
N MET A 199 -11.32 -5.18 18.12
CA MET A 199 -12.68 -5.30 17.61
C MET A 199 -13.67 -4.67 18.58
N ASP A 200 -14.33 -3.60 18.12
CA ASP A 200 -15.37 -2.90 18.87
C ASP A 200 -16.50 -2.51 17.89
N PRO A 201 -17.74 -2.98 18.13
CA PRO A 201 -18.88 -2.63 17.27
C PRO A 201 -19.15 -1.12 17.15
N GLY A 202 -18.73 -0.32 18.15
CA GLY A 202 -18.95 1.12 18.20
C GLY A 202 -17.84 1.95 17.54
N ALA A 203 -16.66 1.38 17.24
CA ALA A 203 -15.53 2.14 16.71
C ALA A 203 -14.52 1.28 15.95
N SER A 204 -14.42 1.48 14.64
CA SER A 204 -13.48 0.75 13.78
C SER A 204 -12.02 1.23 13.92
N ASN A 205 -11.76 2.35 14.58
CA ASN A 205 -10.45 2.98 14.71
C ASN A 205 -9.77 2.73 16.07
N ARG A 206 -10.06 1.61 16.72
CA ARG A 206 -9.43 1.17 17.97
C ARG A 206 -8.28 0.22 17.72
N TYR A 207 -7.16 0.45 18.39
CA TYR A 207 -5.94 -0.35 18.20
C TYR A 207 -5.25 -0.65 19.52
N ASP A 208 -4.60 -1.81 19.56
CA ASP A 208 -3.54 -2.11 20.52
C ASP A 208 -2.20 -1.72 19.87
N THR A 209 -1.48 -0.82 20.52
CA THR A 209 -0.18 -0.34 20.03
C THR A 209 0.97 -1.25 20.43
N THR A 210 0.72 -2.25 21.30
CA THR A 210 1.72 -3.23 21.72
C THR A 210 2.17 -4.05 20.52
N GLY A 211 3.46 -4.00 20.19
CA GLY A 211 4.01 -4.71 19.05
C GLY A 211 3.64 -4.14 17.68
N ALA A 212 3.15 -2.90 17.59
CA ALA A 212 2.93 -2.22 16.31
C ALA A 212 4.24 -2.10 15.51
N ILE A 213 4.19 -2.42 14.21
CA ILE A 213 5.34 -2.35 13.30
C ILE A 213 5.02 -1.28 12.26
N LEU A 214 5.52 -0.07 12.50
CA LEU A 214 5.27 1.10 11.67
C LEU A 214 6.12 1.10 10.39
N GLY A 215 5.57 1.70 9.34
CA GLY A 215 6.16 1.70 8.01
C GLY A 215 6.07 0.32 7.34
N ILE A 216 6.42 0.27 6.09
CA ILE A 216 6.51 -0.99 5.32
C ILE A 216 7.90 -1.56 5.51
N THR A 217 8.02 -2.61 6.33
CA THR A 217 9.28 -3.33 6.57
C THR A 217 9.52 -4.41 5.51
N CYS A 218 10.70 -5.05 5.56
CA CYS A 218 11.04 -6.18 4.69
C CYS A 218 9.93 -7.23 4.68
N GLU A 219 9.40 -7.54 5.86
CA GLU A 219 8.44 -8.63 6.07
C GLU A 219 7.06 -8.35 5.47
N ARG A 220 6.70 -7.08 5.21
CA ARG A 220 5.42 -6.77 4.55
C ARG A 220 5.34 -7.34 3.13
N CYS A 221 6.48 -7.43 2.43
CA CYS A 221 6.59 -7.98 1.10
C CYS A 221 7.10 -9.43 1.09
N HIS A 222 7.93 -9.80 2.08
CA HIS A 222 8.60 -11.09 2.14
C HIS A 222 7.92 -12.10 3.08
N ALA A 223 6.85 -11.73 3.78
CA ALA A 223 6.18 -12.47 4.86
C ALA A 223 7.05 -12.57 6.13
N ALA A 224 6.51 -13.19 7.20
CA ALA A 224 7.20 -13.32 8.47
C ALA A 224 8.53 -14.05 8.34
N GLY A 225 9.61 -13.42 8.83
CA GLY A 225 10.98 -13.89 8.65
C GLY A 225 11.47 -14.93 9.65
N GLN A 226 10.70 -15.20 10.72
CA GLN A 226 11.13 -16.07 11.82
C GLN A 226 11.62 -17.45 11.36
N GLU A 227 10.84 -18.12 10.52
CA GLU A 227 11.20 -19.46 10.01
C GLU A 227 12.42 -19.41 9.09
N HIS A 228 12.53 -18.38 8.25
CA HIS A 228 13.68 -18.17 7.37
C HIS A 228 14.96 -18.00 8.19
N VAL A 229 14.97 -17.09 9.15
CA VAL A 229 16.13 -16.83 10.01
C VAL A 229 16.53 -18.08 10.80
N ALA A 230 15.56 -18.82 11.34
CA ALA A 230 15.84 -20.06 12.06
C ALA A 230 16.50 -21.11 11.16
N ARG A 231 16.05 -21.25 9.92
CA ARG A 231 16.63 -22.20 8.93
C ARG A 231 18.05 -21.81 8.55
N GLU A 232 18.27 -20.53 8.20
CA GLU A 232 19.58 -20.07 7.72
C GLU A 232 20.66 -20.10 8.81
N ARG A 233 20.23 -19.99 10.08
CA ARG A 233 21.13 -20.15 11.24
C ARG A 233 21.33 -21.59 11.69
N SER A 234 20.50 -22.51 11.20
CA SER A 234 20.57 -23.94 11.54
C SER A 234 21.59 -24.67 10.64
N VAL A 235 22.37 -25.59 11.21
CA VAL A 235 23.22 -26.52 10.46
C VAL A 235 22.39 -27.54 9.65
N LEU A 236 21.09 -27.61 9.85
CA LEU A 236 20.15 -28.51 9.18
C LEU A 236 19.43 -27.78 8.03
N HIS A 237 20.14 -27.45 6.96
CA HIS A 237 19.55 -26.84 5.73
C HIS A 237 18.52 -27.70 4.99
N ALA A 238 18.10 -28.83 5.56
CA ALA A 238 17.34 -29.87 4.87
C ALA A 238 15.81 -29.70 4.86
N MET A 239 15.26 -28.62 5.40
CA MET A 239 13.79 -28.42 5.40
C MET A 239 13.28 -27.94 4.06
N LYS A 240 12.48 -28.75 3.37
CA LYS A 240 11.86 -28.40 2.08
C LYS A 240 10.73 -27.37 2.23
N GLY A 241 10.64 -26.44 1.28
CA GLY A 241 9.57 -25.46 1.14
C GLY A 241 10.01 -24.01 1.39
N PRO A 242 9.25 -23.04 0.91
CA PRO A 242 9.60 -21.63 1.07
C PRO A 242 9.40 -21.20 2.53
N ALA A 243 10.49 -20.80 3.18
CA ALA A 243 10.44 -20.21 4.51
C ALA A 243 10.22 -18.68 4.46
N ILE A 244 10.34 -18.11 3.26
CA ILE A 244 10.16 -16.68 2.99
C ILE A 244 9.71 -16.50 1.54
N VAL A 245 8.97 -15.43 1.24
CA VAL A 245 8.57 -15.10 -0.12
C VAL A 245 9.67 -14.28 -0.80
N ASN A 246 10.01 -14.63 -2.03
CA ASN A 246 10.76 -13.74 -2.93
C ASN A 246 9.80 -13.23 -4.03
N PRO A 247 9.31 -11.98 -3.95
CA PRO A 247 8.36 -11.45 -4.92
C PRO A 247 8.84 -11.53 -6.38
N ALA A 248 10.14 -11.40 -6.63
CA ALA A 248 10.70 -11.48 -7.99
C ALA A 248 10.59 -12.88 -8.62
N ARG A 249 10.37 -13.94 -7.82
CA ARG A 249 10.19 -15.32 -8.28
C ARG A 249 8.74 -15.75 -8.43
N LEU A 250 7.81 -14.87 -8.09
CA LEU A 250 6.38 -15.13 -8.23
C LEU A 250 5.96 -15.02 -9.70
N SER A 251 4.80 -15.62 -10.03
CA SER A 251 4.18 -15.38 -11.34
C SER A 251 3.88 -13.89 -11.52
N ARG A 252 3.80 -13.44 -12.79
CA ARG A 252 3.48 -12.05 -13.13
C ARG A 252 2.28 -11.53 -12.34
N GLN A 253 1.17 -12.28 -12.31
CA GLN A 253 -0.03 -11.88 -11.58
C GLN A 253 0.26 -11.71 -10.09
N ARG A 254 0.99 -12.63 -9.46
CA ARG A 254 1.27 -12.55 -8.02
C ARG A 254 2.26 -11.43 -7.67
N GLN A 255 3.16 -11.07 -8.59
CA GLN A 255 3.98 -9.86 -8.44
C GLN A 255 3.11 -8.60 -8.47
N MET A 256 2.15 -8.53 -9.41
CA MET A 256 1.20 -7.41 -9.48
C MET A 256 0.32 -7.34 -8.24
N ASP A 257 -0.18 -8.47 -7.74
CA ASP A 257 -1.00 -8.57 -6.52
C ASP A 257 -0.26 -8.01 -5.29
N ALA A 258 1.03 -8.31 -5.16
CA ALA A 258 1.87 -7.81 -4.06
C ALA A 258 1.94 -6.28 -4.04
N CYS A 259 1.90 -5.62 -5.19
CA CYS A 259 1.86 -4.17 -5.29
C CYS A 259 0.42 -3.62 -5.16
N ALA A 260 -0.55 -4.34 -5.76
CA ALA A 260 -1.94 -3.92 -5.83
C ALA A 260 -2.61 -3.82 -4.45
N GLN A 261 -2.14 -4.55 -3.44
CA GLN A 261 -2.65 -4.44 -2.07
C GLN A 261 -2.67 -2.97 -1.55
N CYS A 262 -1.73 -2.12 -2.04
CA CYS A 262 -1.63 -0.71 -1.69
C CYS A 262 -1.79 0.22 -2.90
N HIS A 263 -1.41 -0.21 -4.11
CA HIS A 263 -1.37 0.59 -5.33
C HIS A 263 -2.43 0.19 -6.37
N GLY A 264 -3.43 -0.62 -5.97
CA GLY A 264 -4.54 -1.06 -6.83
C GLY A 264 -5.85 -0.29 -6.65
N GLY A 265 -5.86 0.74 -5.81
CA GLY A 265 -7.06 1.49 -5.40
C GLY A 265 -7.42 1.27 -3.93
N LEU A 266 -8.42 2.03 -3.47
CA LEU A 266 -8.85 2.00 -2.07
C LEU A 266 -9.68 0.76 -1.69
N GLY A 267 -9.65 -0.32 -2.40
CA GLY A 267 -10.45 -1.53 -2.21
C GLY A 267 -10.92 -1.82 -0.78
N GLN A 268 -11.90 -2.68 -0.66
CA GLN A 268 -12.47 -3.11 0.62
C GLN A 268 -11.81 -4.41 1.09
N SER A 269 -11.36 -4.46 2.35
CA SER A 269 -10.86 -5.69 2.95
C SER A 269 -12.01 -6.68 3.17
N ILE A 270 -11.89 -7.89 2.59
CA ILE A 270 -12.86 -9.00 2.71
C ILE A 270 -12.32 -10.14 3.57
N ALA A 271 -11.11 -9.99 4.07
CA ALA A 271 -10.46 -10.86 5.04
C ALA A 271 -9.91 -10.00 6.20
N PRO A 272 -9.52 -10.60 7.33
CA PRO A 272 -8.90 -9.85 8.42
C PRO A 272 -7.70 -9.04 7.93
N THR A 273 -7.58 -7.79 8.40
CA THR A 273 -6.47 -6.90 8.04
C THR A 273 -5.12 -7.56 8.32
N PHE A 274 -4.12 -7.25 7.48
CA PHE A 274 -2.78 -7.84 7.52
C PHE A 274 -2.69 -9.36 7.34
N SER A 275 -3.76 -10.02 6.85
CA SER A 275 -3.74 -11.48 6.59
C SER A 275 -3.19 -11.83 5.20
N TYR A 276 -3.06 -10.85 4.29
CA TYR A 276 -2.48 -11.07 2.97
C TYR A 276 -0.98 -11.35 3.05
N VAL A 277 -0.56 -12.37 2.32
CA VAL A 277 0.85 -12.74 2.11
C VAL A 277 1.13 -12.68 0.62
N ALA A 278 2.22 -12.01 0.23
CA ALA A 278 2.64 -11.92 -1.18
C ALA A 278 2.77 -13.32 -1.79
N GLY A 279 2.25 -13.48 -3.02
CA GLY A 279 2.16 -14.76 -3.70
C GLY A 279 0.81 -15.45 -3.59
N LYS A 280 -0.01 -15.11 -2.62
CA LYS A 280 -1.41 -15.55 -2.57
C LYS A 280 -2.28 -14.70 -3.51
N PRO A 281 -3.45 -15.21 -3.95
CA PRO A 281 -4.41 -14.44 -4.74
C PRO A 281 -4.96 -13.26 -3.93
N LEU A 282 -4.71 -12.01 -4.37
CA LEU A 282 -5.14 -10.81 -3.64
C LEU A 282 -6.66 -10.71 -3.52
N GLU A 283 -7.38 -11.18 -4.52
CA GLU A 283 -8.84 -11.19 -4.58
C GLU A 283 -9.53 -11.98 -3.46
N ARG A 284 -8.79 -12.76 -2.70
CA ARG A 284 -9.28 -13.45 -1.48
C ARG A 284 -9.18 -12.61 -0.22
N TYR A 285 -8.55 -11.46 -0.28
CA TYR A 285 -8.24 -10.60 0.86
C TYR A 285 -8.76 -9.19 0.69
N LEU A 286 -8.78 -8.72 -0.55
CA LEU A 286 -9.12 -7.37 -0.90
C LEU A 286 -9.98 -7.37 -2.17
N GLU A 287 -11.18 -6.81 -2.08
CA GLU A 287 -12.00 -6.48 -3.21
C GLU A 287 -11.58 -5.12 -3.75
N LEU A 288 -10.95 -5.11 -4.91
CA LEU A 288 -10.60 -3.88 -5.62
C LEU A 288 -11.81 -3.40 -6.42
N PRO A 289 -12.08 -2.08 -6.48
CA PRO A 289 -13.19 -1.56 -7.26
C PRO A 289 -13.01 -1.94 -8.73
N PRO A 290 -14.10 -2.35 -9.41
CA PRO A 290 -14.07 -2.59 -10.85
C PRO A 290 -13.67 -1.30 -11.56
N VAL A 291 -12.78 -1.44 -12.56
CA VAL A 291 -12.29 -0.30 -13.34
C VAL A 291 -12.92 -0.35 -14.73
N PRO A 292 -14.04 0.37 -14.99
CA PRO A 292 -14.61 0.47 -16.32
C PRO A 292 -13.59 0.99 -17.34
N ALA A 293 -13.65 0.51 -18.57
CA ALA A 293 -12.66 0.84 -19.61
C ALA A 293 -12.49 2.36 -19.81
N ASN A 294 -13.60 3.11 -19.70
CA ASN A 294 -13.64 4.56 -19.89
C ASN A 294 -13.49 5.36 -18.59
N ALA A 295 -13.31 4.72 -17.43
CA ALA A 295 -13.21 5.44 -16.17
C ALA A 295 -11.94 6.31 -16.15
N VAL A 296 -12.07 7.54 -15.67
CA VAL A 296 -10.95 8.39 -15.30
C VAL A 296 -10.44 7.89 -13.96
N LEU A 297 -9.26 7.25 -13.96
CA LEU A 297 -8.62 6.81 -12.73
C LEU A 297 -7.92 7.97 -12.04
N ASP A 298 -8.14 8.13 -10.75
CA ASP A 298 -7.29 9.02 -9.97
C ASP A 298 -5.84 8.51 -9.99
N VAL A 299 -4.90 9.41 -10.09
CA VAL A 299 -3.46 9.07 -10.16
C VAL A 299 -2.91 8.60 -8.82
N HIS A 300 -3.60 8.89 -7.71
CA HIS A 300 -3.22 8.42 -6.38
C HIS A 300 -3.82 7.03 -6.09
N GLY A 301 -2.96 6.09 -5.73
CA GLY A 301 -3.36 4.75 -5.33
C GLY A 301 -3.76 3.80 -6.47
N ASN A 302 -3.90 4.26 -7.73
CA ASN A 302 -4.36 3.44 -8.86
C ASN A 302 -3.25 3.11 -9.87
N GLN A 303 -2.00 3.05 -9.44
CA GLN A 303 -0.86 2.82 -10.33
C GLN A 303 -0.96 1.50 -11.09
N VAL A 304 -1.42 0.42 -10.42
CA VAL A 304 -1.57 -0.90 -11.02
C VAL A 304 -2.63 -0.86 -12.11
N SER A 305 -3.83 -0.36 -11.81
CA SER A 305 -4.93 -0.30 -12.77
C SER A 305 -4.62 0.60 -13.98
N ALA A 306 -3.90 1.71 -13.75
CA ALA A 306 -3.44 2.60 -14.81
C ALA A 306 -2.38 1.92 -15.69
N LEU A 307 -1.41 1.21 -15.11
CA LEU A 307 -0.38 0.47 -15.84
C LEU A 307 -1.00 -0.63 -16.72
N MET A 308 -1.98 -1.37 -16.21
CA MET A 308 -2.66 -2.44 -16.95
C MET A 308 -3.35 -1.95 -18.22
N ARG A 309 -3.71 -0.67 -18.32
CA ARG A 309 -4.24 -0.04 -19.54
C ARG A 309 -3.16 0.28 -20.59
N SER A 310 -1.90 0.24 -20.22
CA SER A 310 -0.79 0.60 -21.10
C SER A 310 -0.53 -0.50 -22.11
N ARG A 311 -0.39 -0.15 -23.40
CA ARG A 311 -0.13 -1.13 -24.48
C ARG A 311 1.15 -1.93 -24.24
N CYS A 312 2.21 -1.30 -23.73
CA CYS A 312 3.46 -1.98 -23.40
C CYS A 312 3.26 -3.04 -22.29
N TYR A 313 2.41 -2.76 -21.29
CA TYR A 313 2.05 -3.76 -20.29
C TYR A 313 1.29 -4.94 -20.89
N GLN A 314 0.31 -4.66 -21.76
CA GLN A 314 -0.52 -5.69 -22.39
C GLN A 314 0.29 -6.59 -23.36
N ALA A 315 1.29 -6.00 -24.04
CA ALA A 315 2.13 -6.68 -25.03
C ALA A 315 3.41 -7.33 -24.46
N SER A 316 3.62 -7.29 -23.14
CA SER A 316 4.85 -7.81 -22.52
C SER A 316 4.57 -8.55 -21.22
N GLN A 317 5.63 -9.11 -20.61
CA GLN A 317 5.60 -9.72 -19.28
C GLN A 317 6.03 -8.76 -18.17
N MET A 318 6.04 -7.45 -18.43
CA MET A 318 6.48 -6.47 -17.44
C MET A 318 5.61 -6.50 -16.17
N THR A 319 6.25 -6.14 -15.07
CA THR A 319 5.65 -5.92 -13.76
C THR A 319 6.19 -4.61 -13.18
N CYS A 320 5.80 -4.25 -11.98
CA CYS A 320 6.27 -3.03 -11.31
C CYS A 320 7.81 -3.02 -11.16
N ILE A 321 8.40 -4.18 -10.85
CA ILE A 321 9.86 -4.32 -10.67
C ILE A 321 10.67 -4.27 -11.97
N THR A 322 10.03 -4.27 -13.13
CA THR A 322 10.70 -3.99 -14.41
C THR A 322 11.26 -2.57 -14.43
N CYS A 323 10.55 -1.63 -13.81
CA CYS A 323 10.95 -0.22 -13.79
C CYS A 323 11.44 0.22 -12.39
N HIS A 324 10.91 -0.37 -11.31
CA HIS A 324 11.20 0.02 -9.94
C HIS A 324 12.10 -0.99 -9.22
N ASP A 325 13.18 -0.51 -8.60
CA ASP A 325 13.87 -1.21 -7.53
C ASP A 325 13.29 -0.73 -6.19
N VAL A 326 12.48 -1.58 -5.58
CA VAL A 326 11.75 -1.24 -4.33
C VAL A 326 12.66 -1.12 -3.12
N HIS A 327 13.92 -1.58 -3.21
CA HIS A 327 14.91 -1.50 -2.14
C HIS A 327 15.71 -0.20 -2.15
N GLN A 328 15.46 0.69 -3.13
CA GLN A 328 16.17 1.94 -3.30
C GLN A 328 15.21 3.12 -3.45
N THR A 329 15.69 4.29 -3.04
CA THR A 329 15.01 5.54 -3.33
C THR A 329 15.29 5.95 -4.77
N GLN A 330 14.27 5.83 -5.65
CA GLN A 330 14.34 6.23 -7.05
C GLN A 330 13.56 7.54 -7.24
N ARG A 331 14.26 8.65 -7.41
CA ARG A 331 13.67 10.00 -7.55
C ARG A 331 13.96 10.67 -8.87
N ASP A 332 14.99 10.25 -9.56
CA ASP A 332 15.40 10.85 -10.82
C ASP A 332 14.53 10.32 -11.99
N PRO A 333 13.73 11.18 -12.64
CA PRO A 333 12.96 10.81 -13.82
C PRO A 333 13.84 10.30 -14.98
N LYS A 334 15.11 10.72 -15.04
CA LYS A 334 16.06 10.26 -16.06
C LYS A 334 16.40 8.78 -15.87
N GLN A 335 16.63 8.38 -14.63
CA GLN A 335 16.87 6.97 -14.29
C GLN A 335 15.65 6.09 -14.66
N LEU A 336 14.44 6.55 -14.36
CA LEU A 336 13.20 5.83 -14.70
C LEU A 336 12.97 5.82 -16.22
N SER A 337 13.25 6.94 -16.93
CA SER A 337 13.19 6.99 -18.39
C SER A 337 14.14 6.00 -19.05
N GLY A 338 15.32 5.77 -18.46
CA GLY A 338 16.28 4.78 -18.95
C GLY A 338 15.71 3.34 -18.97
N ARG A 339 14.74 3.02 -18.11
CA ARG A 339 14.07 1.72 -18.11
C ARG A 339 13.21 1.49 -19.36
N CYS A 340 12.69 2.54 -19.99
CA CYS A 340 11.94 2.43 -21.24
C CYS A 340 12.84 1.92 -22.37
N LEU A 341 14.12 2.31 -22.36
CA LEU A 341 15.10 1.96 -23.40
C LEU A 341 15.61 0.54 -23.32
N THR A 342 15.19 -0.25 -22.33
CA THR A 342 15.43 -1.70 -22.35
C THR A 342 14.58 -2.44 -23.39
N CYS A 343 13.47 -1.82 -23.84
CA CYS A 343 12.57 -2.38 -24.85
C CYS A 343 12.34 -1.45 -26.04
N HIS A 344 12.54 -0.13 -25.88
CA HIS A 344 12.32 0.87 -26.91
C HIS A 344 13.65 1.49 -27.37
N GLN A 345 13.69 1.89 -28.63
CA GLN A 345 14.78 2.71 -29.17
C GLN A 345 14.34 4.18 -29.14
N GLU A 346 15.22 5.08 -28.77
CA GLU A 346 14.92 6.52 -28.72
C GLU A 346 14.53 7.09 -30.09
N GLN A 347 15.09 6.52 -31.19
CA GLN A 347 14.77 6.85 -32.58
C GLN A 347 13.30 6.57 -32.94
N SER A 348 12.63 5.69 -32.19
CA SER A 348 11.19 5.41 -32.39
C SER A 348 10.29 6.56 -31.90
N CYS A 349 10.83 7.52 -31.16
CA CYS A 349 10.09 8.72 -30.75
C CYS A 349 9.94 9.70 -31.92
N LYS A 350 8.71 10.14 -32.19
CA LYS A 350 8.43 11.10 -33.25
C LYS A 350 9.16 12.45 -33.10
N LEU A 351 9.60 12.77 -31.89
CA LEU A 351 10.37 13.98 -31.59
C LEU A 351 11.89 13.81 -31.79
N PHE A 352 12.36 12.58 -32.01
CA PHE A 352 13.80 12.32 -32.15
C PHE A 352 14.49 13.12 -33.27
N PRO A 353 13.89 13.32 -34.47
CA PRO A 353 14.52 14.14 -35.50
C PRO A 353 14.76 15.60 -35.09
N LYS A 354 13.95 16.08 -34.09
CA LYS A 354 14.06 17.48 -33.60
C LYS A 354 14.95 17.59 -32.36
N GLU A 355 14.82 16.66 -31.42
CA GLU A 355 15.41 16.76 -30.08
C GLU A 355 16.60 15.82 -29.88
N GLY A 356 16.80 14.83 -30.77
CA GLY A 356 17.91 13.89 -30.71
C GLY A 356 18.00 13.16 -29.38
N HIS A 357 19.21 12.91 -28.91
CA HIS A 357 19.51 12.19 -27.67
C HIS A 357 19.07 12.88 -26.35
N ALA A 358 18.66 14.17 -26.44
CA ALA A 358 18.10 14.86 -25.26
C ALA A 358 16.80 14.24 -24.75
N LEU A 359 16.11 13.47 -25.59
CA LEU A 359 14.90 12.72 -25.22
C LEU A 359 15.15 11.59 -24.23
N LYS A 360 16.37 11.04 -24.19
CA LYS A 360 16.71 9.82 -23.42
C LYS A 360 16.33 9.91 -21.94
N GLY A 361 16.42 11.08 -21.33
CA GLY A 361 16.06 11.31 -19.93
C GLY A 361 14.63 11.77 -19.68
N ARG A 362 13.79 11.93 -20.73
CA ARG A 362 12.50 12.62 -20.67
C ARG A 362 11.29 11.77 -21.04
N CYS A 363 11.45 10.48 -21.28
CA CYS A 363 10.36 9.59 -21.69
C CYS A 363 9.15 9.68 -20.75
N VAL A 364 9.40 9.66 -19.44
CA VAL A 364 8.32 9.71 -18.42
C VAL A 364 7.60 11.06 -18.37
N ASP A 365 8.22 12.16 -18.83
CA ASP A 365 7.58 13.48 -18.81
C ASP A 365 6.45 13.58 -19.83
N CYS A 366 6.62 12.93 -20.99
CA CYS A 366 5.62 12.92 -22.05
C CYS A 366 4.66 11.74 -21.96
N HIS A 367 5.15 10.54 -21.59
CA HIS A 367 4.35 9.32 -21.59
C HIS A 367 3.68 9.01 -20.24
N MET A 368 4.15 9.62 -19.15
CA MET A 368 3.64 9.48 -17.78
C MET A 368 3.58 10.86 -17.09
N PRO A 369 2.90 11.88 -17.67
CA PRO A 369 2.92 13.23 -17.12
C PRO A 369 2.39 13.29 -15.69
N LEU A 370 2.74 14.35 -14.97
CA LEU A 370 2.12 14.69 -13.70
C LEU A 370 0.67 15.11 -13.96
N GLN A 371 -0.22 14.58 -13.14
CA GLN A 371 -1.65 14.88 -13.16
C GLN A 371 -2.12 15.20 -11.74
N GLU A 372 -3.15 16.01 -11.63
CA GLU A 372 -3.79 16.32 -10.36
C GLU A 372 -4.56 15.12 -9.81
N SER A 373 -4.41 14.87 -8.51
CA SER A 373 -5.24 13.92 -7.78
C SER A 373 -6.56 14.56 -7.38
N ASN A 374 -7.66 13.82 -7.55
CA ASN A 374 -8.96 14.19 -7.00
C ASN A 374 -9.18 13.61 -5.59
N LEU A 375 -8.30 12.75 -5.12
CA LEU A 375 -8.36 12.14 -3.78
C LEU A 375 -7.48 12.87 -2.77
N ILE A 376 -6.33 13.41 -3.20
CA ILE A 376 -5.48 14.23 -2.34
C ILE A 376 -5.72 15.69 -2.69
N VAL A 377 -6.76 16.20 -2.07
CA VAL A 377 -7.23 17.58 -2.21
C VAL A 377 -7.22 18.22 -0.83
N SER A 378 -6.74 19.44 -0.73
CA SER A 378 -6.60 20.19 0.51
C SER A 378 -6.99 21.64 0.31
N GLY A 379 -7.45 22.30 1.37
CA GLY A 379 -7.67 23.74 1.41
C GLY A 379 -6.42 24.50 1.91
N LEU A 380 -6.06 25.56 1.24
CA LEU A 380 -5.06 26.50 1.68
C LEU A 380 -5.58 27.94 1.47
N GLU A 381 -5.87 28.63 2.57
CA GLU A 381 -6.36 30.01 2.54
C GLU A 381 -7.58 30.21 1.62
N GLY A 382 -8.51 29.25 1.62
CA GLY A 382 -9.73 29.27 0.80
C GLY A 382 -9.53 28.82 -0.65
N LYS A 383 -8.32 28.39 -1.05
CA LYS A 383 -8.04 27.83 -2.36
C LYS A 383 -7.87 26.31 -2.26
N GLU A 384 -8.34 25.62 -3.28
CA GLU A 384 -8.15 24.20 -3.40
C GLU A 384 -6.77 23.90 -4.01
N GLU A 385 -6.00 23.07 -3.31
CA GLU A 385 -4.70 22.55 -3.74
C GLU A 385 -4.80 21.05 -4.00
N ARG A 386 -4.25 20.59 -5.12
CA ARG A 386 -4.28 19.18 -5.55
C ARG A 386 -2.87 18.61 -5.66
N ALA A 387 -2.68 17.41 -5.13
CA ALA A 387 -1.38 16.76 -5.26
C ALA A 387 -1.12 16.35 -6.71
N LEU A 388 0.06 16.70 -7.22
CA LEU A 388 0.53 16.26 -8.53
C LEU A 388 1.20 14.88 -8.39
N VAL A 389 0.68 13.89 -9.09
CA VAL A 389 1.18 12.51 -9.13
C VAL A 389 1.37 12.09 -10.58
N ARG A 390 2.45 11.35 -10.85
CA ARG A 390 2.73 10.85 -12.19
C ARG A 390 1.79 9.69 -12.53
N THR A 391 1.07 9.81 -13.66
CA THR A 391 0.20 8.72 -14.13
C THR A 391 1.01 7.50 -14.55
N HIS A 392 0.46 6.30 -14.30
CA HIS A 392 1.02 5.03 -14.80
C HIS A 392 0.30 4.50 -16.04
N TRP A 393 -0.66 5.24 -16.59
CA TRP A 393 -1.20 4.95 -17.91
C TRP A 393 -0.24 5.47 -18.98
N ILE A 394 0.67 4.58 -19.42
CA ILE A 394 1.74 4.90 -20.37
C ILE A 394 1.15 4.99 -21.77
N LYS A 395 1.13 6.19 -22.32
CA LYS A 395 0.68 6.49 -23.68
C LYS A 395 1.27 7.83 -24.17
N VAL A 396 0.97 8.23 -25.39
CA VAL A 396 1.22 9.62 -25.83
C VAL A 396 0.09 10.51 -25.30
N TRP A 397 0.47 11.53 -24.54
CA TRP A 397 -0.44 12.54 -24.01
C TRP A 397 -0.31 13.83 -24.83
N PRO A 398 -1.38 14.28 -25.52
CA PRO A 398 -1.29 15.41 -26.47
C PRO A 398 -0.73 16.69 -25.84
N ASP A 399 -1.13 16.98 -24.61
CA ASP A 399 -0.76 18.23 -23.92
C ASP A 399 0.66 18.22 -23.34
N SER A 400 1.28 17.03 -23.17
CA SER A 400 2.63 16.91 -22.61
C SER A 400 3.74 17.25 -23.62
N THR A 401 3.41 17.32 -24.90
CA THR A 401 4.37 17.65 -25.96
C THR A 401 4.48 19.16 -26.21
N ARG A 402 3.67 19.99 -25.54
CA ARG A 402 3.62 21.46 -25.71
C ARG A 402 4.40 22.25 -24.66
N ARG A 403 5.11 21.56 -23.71
CA ARG A 403 5.91 22.22 -22.67
C ARG A 403 7.41 22.18 -22.94
#